data_d532f603dedba67231714a884690caf5
#
_entry.id   d532f603dedba67231714a884690caf5
#
_cell.length_a   1.000
_cell.length_b   1.000
_cell.length_c   1.000
_cell.angle_alpha   90.00
_cell.angle_beta   90.00
_cell.angle_gamma   90.00
#
_symmetry.space_group_name_H-M   'P 1'
#
loop_
_entity.id
_entity.type
_entity.pdbx_description
1 polymer ?
#
loop_
_entity_poly.entity_id
_entity_poly.type
_entity_poly.pdbx_seq_one_letter_code
_entity_poly.pdbx_strand_id
1 'polypeptide(L)'
;MGANETKNTTILAMDVVKAIHAKLPDTHLVMHGSSSVPQDLQDIINEFGGEMPQTYGVPVEEIETGIKNGVRKVNIDTDNRMAITGAIRKVLTEKRAEFDPRAYLKPALEAMEEVCVDRFQRFNCAGQAPKIKAIPLSDMAARYASGSLDPTVH
;
A
#
# COMPACT_ATOMS: atom_id res chain seq x y z
N MET A 1 28.31 2.34 -27.85
CA MET A 1 27.27 3.37 -27.64
C MET A 1 26.33 2.79 -26.59
N GLY A 2 26.49 3.22 -25.34
CA GLY A 2 25.71 2.70 -24.22
C GLY A 2 24.30 3.28 -24.27
N ALA A 3 23.31 2.41 -24.29
CA ALA A 3 21.92 2.79 -24.05
C ALA A 3 21.80 3.30 -22.61
N ASN A 4 21.43 4.56 -22.44
CA ASN A 4 20.97 5.11 -21.18
C ASN A 4 19.66 4.38 -20.81
N GLU A 5 19.75 3.39 -19.95
CA GLU A 5 18.59 2.90 -19.22
C GLU A 5 18.14 4.01 -18.27
N THR A 6 17.23 4.82 -18.74
CA THR A 6 16.43 5.68 -17.85
C THR A 6 15.60 4.75 -16.97
N LYS A 7 16.09 4.45 -15.77
CA LYS A 7 15.30 3.83 -14.71
C LYS A 7 14.11 4.76 -14.46
N ASN A 8 12.96 4.38 -14.99
CA ASN A 8 11.70 5.09 -14.80
C ASN A 8 11.15 4.73 -13.41
N THR A 9 11.94 4.98 -12.38
CA THR A 9 11.48 4.94 -11.00
C THR A 9 10.67 6.20 -10.78
N THR A 10 9.42 6.06 -10.38
CA THR A 10 8.60 7.18 -9.92
C THR A 10 9.22 7.68 -8.62
N ILE A 11 10.19 8.59 -8.73
CA ILE A 11 10.81 9.24 -7.57
C ILE A 11 9.75 10.18 -7.01
N LEU A 12 9.18 9.83 -5.87
CA LEU A 12 8.36 10.78 -5.13
C LEU A 12 9.25 11.96 -4.70
N ALA A 13 8.71 13.16 -4.85
CA ALA A 13 9.40 14.38 -4.42
C ALA A 13 9.36 14.45 -2.88
N MET A 14 10.12 13.57 -2.19
CA MET A 14 10.17 13.52 -0.73
C MET A 14 10.59 14.83 -0.09
N ASP A 15 11.36 15.65 -0.80
CA ASP A 15 11.72 16.99 -0.32
C ASP A 15 10.54 17.94 -0.28
N VAL A 16 9.57 17.77 -1.20
CA VAL A 16 8.30 18.50 -1.17
C VAL A 16 7.46 18.06 0.02
N VAL A 17 7.37 16.75 0.30
CA VAL A 17 6.64 16.21 1.46
C VAL A 17 7.23 16.77 2.77
N LYS A 18 8.55 16.77 2.90
CA LYS A 18 9.26 17.35 4.05
C LYS A 18 8.99 18.86 4.19
N ALA A 19 9.03 19.59 3.09
CA ALA A 19 8.76 21.03 3.08
C ALA A 19 7.31 21.37 3.46
N ILE A 20 6.36 20.57 3.00
CA ILE A 20 4.94 20.70 3.39
C ILE A 20 4.79 20.43 4.89
N HIS A 21 5.35 19.33 5.39
CA HIS A 21 5.25 18.97 6.81
C HIS A 21 5.92 20.01 7.71
N ALA A 22 7.04 20.58 7.28
CA ALA A 22 7.70 21.66 8.02
C ALA A 22 6.84 22.93 8.15
N LYS A 23 6.01 23.23 7.13
CA LYS A 23 5.09 24.37 7.14
C LYS A 23 3.77 24.09 7.83
N LEU A 24 3.31 22.85 7.77
CA LEU A 24 2.00 22.40 8.26
C LEU A 24 2.18 21.13 9.12
N PRO A 25 2.83 21.22 10.30
CA PRO A 25 3.23 20.04 11.09
C PRO A 25 2.04 19.25 11.63
N ASP A 26 0.90 19.91 11.85
CA ASP A 26 -0.32 19.30 12.39
C ASP A 26 -1.27 18.77 11.30
N THR A 27 -0.91 18.93 10.03
CA THR A 27 -1.72 18.47 8.91
C THR A 27 -1.35 17.03 8.53
N HIS A 28 -2.34 16.15 8.54
CA HIS A 28 -2.18 14.77 8.10
C HIS A 28 -2.18 14.67 6.58
N LEU A 29 -1.11 14.09 6.02
CA LEU A 29 -0.97 13.90 4.58
C LEU A 29 -1.44 12.51 4.16
N VAL A 30 -1.98 12.41 2.94
CA VAL A 30 -2.40 11.16 2.31
C VAL A 30 -1.58 10.95 1.05
N MET A 31 -0.98 9.76 0.91
CA MET A 31 -0.28 9.36 -0.31
C MET A 31 -1.23 8.57 -1.21
N HIS A 32 -1.40 9.04 -2.45
CA HIS A 32 -2.06 8.34 -3.54
C HIS A 32 -1.03 7.82 -4.54
N GLY A 33 -1.39 6.75 -5.28
CA GLY A 33 -0.50 6.14 -6.26
C GLY A 33 0.77 5.54 -5.64
N SER A 34 0.68 5.06 -4.41
CA SER A 34 1.81 4.61 -3.59
C SER A 34 1.99 3.09 -3.56
N SER A 35 1.40 2.35 -4.49
CA SER A 35 1.72 0.94 -4.67
C SER A 35 3.19 0.78 -5.04
N SER A 36 3.86 -0.19 -4.43
CA SER A 36 5.31 -0.37 -4.62
C SER A 36 5.64 -1.21 -5.86
N VAL A 37 4.66 -1.94 -6.38
CA VAL A 37 4.82 -2.84 -7.54
C VAL A 37 6.02 -3.78 -7.33
N PRO A 38 5.94 -4.71 -6.35
CA PRO A 38 7.03 -5.61 -6.03
C PRO A 38 7.46 -6.42 -7.26
N GLN A 39 8.76 -6.41 -7.56
CA GLN A 39 9.28 -7.03 -8.78
C GLN A 39 9.17 -8.56 -8.74
N ASP A 40 9.32 -9.17 -7.57
CA ASP A 40 9.11 -10.59 -7.34
C ASP A 40 7.68 -11.03 -7.67
N LEU A 41 6.68 -10.22 -7.34
CA LEU A 41 5.29 -10.49 -7.72
C LEU A 41 5.06 -10.35 -9.22
N GLN A 42 5.72 -9.40 -9.87
CA GLN A 42 5.69 -9.27 -11.33
C GLN A 42 6.34 -10.47 -12.01
N ASP A 43 7.47 -10.94 -11.47
CA ASP A 43 8.17 -12.12 -11.97
C ASP A 43 7.29 -13.38 -11.85
N ILE A 44 6.63 -13.58 -10.72
CA ILE A 44 5.67 -14.69 -10.53
C ILE A 44 4.53 -14.63 -11.55
N ILE A 45 3.94 -13.45 -11.78
CA ILE A 45 2.87 -13.31 -12.76
C ILE A 45 3.36 -13.73 -14.15
N ASN A 46 4.55 -13.30 -14.55
CA ASN A 46 5.10 -13.58 -15.89
C ASN A 46 5.60 -15.02 -16.03
N GLU A 47 6.20 -15.60 -14.98
CA GLU A 47 6.60 -17.00 -14.93
C GLU A 47 5.42 -17.95 -15.18
N PHE A 48 4.26 -17.63 -14.61
CA PHE A 48 3.05 -18.44 -14.74
C PHE A 48 2.06 -17.94 -15.79
N GLY A 49 2.60 -17.51 -16.94
CA GLY A 49 1.85 -17.22 -18.17
C GLY A 49 1.21 -15.83 -18.23
N GLY A 50 1.70 -14.89 -17.44
CA GLY A 50 1.38 -13.47 -17.60
C GLY A 50 2.31 -12.79 -18.61
N GLU A 51 1.88 -11.63 -19.06
CA GLU A 51 2.65 -10.74 -19.95
C GLU A 51 2.62 -9.32 -19.39
N MET A 52 2.87 -9.20 -18.08
CA MET A 52 2.89 -7.90 -17.44
C MET A 52 4.12 -7.11 -17.90
N PRO A 53 3.94 -5.91 -18.47
CA PRO A 53 5.07 -5.08 -18.86
C PRO A 53 5.86 -4.66 -17.63
N GLN A 54 7.17 -4.46 -17.81
CA GLN A 54 8.03 -3.97 -16.74
C GLN A 54 7.48 -2.65 -16.18
N THR A 55 7.07 -2.67 -14.93
CA THR A 55 6.43 -1.55 -14.26
C THR A 55 7.07 -1.37 -12.90
N TYR A 56 7.27 -0.13 -12.49
CA TYR A 56 7.84 0.23 -11.20
C TYR A 56 6.85 1.09 -10.42
N GLY A 57 6.84 0.90 -9.12
CA GLY A 57 6.07 1.71 -8.19
C GLY A 57 6.96 2.57 -7.31
N VAL A 58 6.41 3.00 -6.20
CA VAL A 58 7.13 3.79 -5.18
C VAL A 58 7.90 2.84 -4.27
N PRO A 59 9.22 2.99 -4.11
CA PRO A 59 9.98 2.21 -3.16
C PRO A 59 9.40 2.31 -1.75
N VAL A 60 9.31 1.18 -1.05
CA VAL A 60 8.69 1.13 0.28
C VAL A 60 9.45 2.02 1.27
N GLU A 61 10.76 2.16 1.11
CA GLU A 61 11.63 3.03 1.90
C GLU A 61 11.27 4.52 1.75
N GLU A 62 10.82 4.93 0.57
CA GLU A 62 10.32 6.29 0.35
C GLU A 62 8.97 6.50 1.05
N ILE A 63 8.10 5.49 1.04
CA ILE A 63 6.84 5.54 1.78
C ILE A 63 7.10 5.66 3.28
N GLU A 64 8.04 4.87 3.82
CA GLU A 64 8.48 4.97 5.23
C GLU A 64 9.01 6.37 5.56
N THR A 65 9.75 6.98 4.62
CA THR A 65 10.22 8.35 4.76
C THR A 65 9.06 9.34 4.79
N GLY A 66 8.05 9.16 3.93
CA GLY A 66 6.82 9.95 3.94
C GLY A 66 6.07 9.86 5.27
N ILE A 67 5.96 8.64 5.82
CA ILE A 67 5.31 8.40 7.12
C ILE A 67 6.01 9.16 8.26
N LYS A 68 7.34 9.22 8.23
CA LYS A 68 8.13 10.02 9.19
C LYS A 68 7.93 11.53 9.01
N ASN A 69 7.40 11.96 7.86
CA ASN A 69 7.20 13.36 7.49
C ASN A 69 5.70 13.70 7.24
N GLY A 70 4.83 13.27 8.14
CA GLY A 70 3.43 13.71 8.18
C GLY A 70 2.44 12.88 7.38
N VAL A 71 2.88 11.90 6.59
CA VAL A 71 1.95 10.96 5.94
C VAL A 71 1.31 10.07 6.98
N ARG A 72 -0.03 10.01 6.99
CA ARG A 72 -0.82 9.21 7.94
C ARG A 72 -1.74 8.21 7.23
N LYS A 73 -1.87 8.30 5.93
CA LYS A 73 -2.60 7.34 5.11
C LYS A 73 -1.84 7.06 3.82
N VAL A 74 -1.70 5.80 3.49
CA VAL A 74 -1.07 5.30 2.26
C VAL A 74 -2.09 4.44 1.54
N ASN A 75 -2.35 4.72 0.26
CA ASN A 75 -3.24 3.91 -0.57
C ASN A 75 -2.42 2.88 -1.34
N ILE A 76 -2.67 1.61 -1.08
CA ILE A 76 -2.05 0.47 -1.77
C ILE A 76 -3.14 -0.43 -2.34
N ASP A 77 -3.07 -0.72 -3.62
CA ASP A 77 -4.01 -1.59 -4.32
C ASP A 77 -3.28 -2.58 -5.24
N THR A 78 -2.41 -2.07 -6.11
CA THR A 78 -1.71 -2.87 -7.13
C THR A 78 -0.94 -4.03 -6.53
N ASP A 79 -0.23 -3.84 -5.41
CA ASP A 79 0.55 -4.88 -4.74
C ASP A 79 -0.32 -6.08 -4.37
N ASN A 80 -1.52 -5.83 -3.80
CA ASN A 80 -2.48 -6.87 -3.45
C ASN A 80 -3.04 -7.59 -4.68
N ARG A 81 -3.35 -6.84 -5.74
CA ARG A 81 -3.83 -7.43 -7.00
C ARG A 81 -2.78 -8.33 -7.64
N MET A 82 -1.50 -7.91 -7.59
CA MET A 82 -0.39 -8.71 -8.12
C MET A 82 -0.21 -10.01 -7.33
N ALA A 83 -0.23 -9.95 -6.01
CA ALA A 83 -0.12 -11.12 -5.13
C ALA A 83 -1.23 -12.15 -5.43
N ILE A 84 -2.49 -11.70 -5.46
CA ILE A 84 -3.64 -12.54 -5.79
C ILE A 84 -3.49 -13.16 -7.19
N THR A 85 -3.19 -12.32 -8.19
CA THR A 85 -3.09 -12.77 -9.59
C THR A 85 -1.95 -13.76 -9.78
N GLY A 86 -0.79 -13.51 -9.20
CA GLY A 86 0.36 -14.40 -9.27
C GLY A 86 0.07 -15.77 -8.66
N ALA A 87 -0.51 -15.81 -7.47
CA ALA A 87 -0.88 -17.04 -6.77
C ALA A 87 -1.91 -17.86 -7.55
N ILE A 88 -2.96 -17.23 -8.11
CA ILE A 88 -3.97 -17.91 -8.94
C ILE A 88 -3.31 -18.49 -10.20
N ARG A 89 -2.51 -17.70 -10.91
CA ARG A 89 -1.81 -18.16 -12.13
C ARG A 89 -0.92 -19.36 -11.85
N LYS A 90 -0.16 -19.31 -10.76
CA LYS A 90 0.70 -20.40 -10.32
C LYS A 90 -0.10 -21.70 -10.14
N VAL A 91 -1.17 -21.68 -9.34
CA VAL A 91 -2.00 -22.87 -9.10
C VAL A 91 -2.57 -23.42 -10.41
N LEU A 92 -3.14 -22.58 -11.26
CA LEU A 92 -3.78 -23.02 -12.51
C LEU A 92 -2.78 -23.51 -13.55
N THR A 93 -1.54 -23.07 -13.50
CA THR A 93 -0.47 -23.56 -14.37
C THR A 93 0.10 -24.88 -13.89
N GLU A 94 0.35 -25.00 -12.58
CA GLU A 94 0.91 -26.22 -11.98
C GLU A 94 -0.12 -27.37 -11.91
N LYS A 95 -1.39 -27.02 -11.69
CA LYS A 95 -2.50 -27.97 -11.53
C LYS A 95 -3.56 -27.74 -12.61
N ARG A 96 -3.23 -28.10 -13.83
CA ARG A 96 -4.07 -27.83 -15.02
C ARG A 96 -5.49 -28.42 -14.97
N ALA A 97 -5.71 -29.44 -14.17
CA ALA A 97 -7.04 -30.04 -13.99
C ALA A 97 -7.85 -29.38 -12.87
N GLU A 98 -7.28 -28.40 -12.20
CA GLU A 98 -7.96 -27.74 -11.07
C GLU A 98 -9.08 -26.82 -11.57
N PHE A 99 -10.26 -26.99 -10.98
CA PHE A 99 -11.46 -26.20 -11.33
C PHE A 99 -12.17 -25.65 -10.10
N ASP A 100 -11.81 -26.12 -8.88
CA ASP A 100 -12.46 -25.66 -7.65
C ASP A 100 -11.86 -24.30 -7.22
N PRO A 101 -12.67 -23.22 -7.16
CA PRO A 101 -12.20 -21.91 -6.73
C PRO A 101 -11.49 -21.91 -5.36
N ARG A 102 -11.90 -22.78 -4.45
CA ARG A 102 -11.30 -22.88 -3.12
C ARG A 102 -9.81 -23.27 -3.19
N ALA A 103 -9.43 -24.06 -4.18
CA ALA A 103 -8.05 -24.52 -4.36
C ALA A 103 -7.09 -23.41 -4.81
N TYR A 104 -7.56 -22.42 -5.60
CA TYR A 104 -6.73 -21.33 -6.07
C TYR A 104 -6.97 -20.01 -5.33
N LEU A 105 -8.13 -19.82 -4.72
CA LEU A 105 -8.40 -18.62 -3.91
C LEU A 105 -7.75 -18.67 -2.53
N LYS A 106 -7.56 -19.89 -1.95
CA LYS A 106 -6.88 -20.01 -0.66
C LYS A 106 -5.43 -19.51 -0.73
N PRO A 107 -4.55 -20.01 -1.63
CA PRO A 107 -3.20 -19.44 -1.76
C PRO A 107 -3.18 -17.97 -2.22
N ALA A 108 -4.21 -17.51 -2.94
CA ALA A 108 -4.33 -16.10 -3.29
C ALA A 108 -4.58 -15.22 -2.06
N LEU A 109 -5.41 -15.68 -1.13
CA LEU A 109 -5.65 -14.99 0.14
C LEU A 109 -4.39 -14.96 1.00
N GLU A 110 -3.68 -16.09 1.10
CA GLU A 110 -2.41 -16.21 1.84
C GLU A 110 -1.36 -15.23 1.28
N ALA A 111 -1.19 -15.17 -0.04
CA ALA A 111 -0.26 -14.23 -0.68
C ALA A 111 -0.63 -12.75 -0.43
N MET A 112 -1.92 -12.42 -0.44
CA MET A 112 -2.37 -11.07 -0.10
C MET A 112 -2.14 -10.75 1.37
N GLU A 113 -2.35 -11.71 2.27
CA GLU A 113 -2.09 -11.56 3.70
C GLU A 113 -0.61 -11.25 3.96
N GLU A 114 0.32 -11.95 3.29
CA GLU A 114 1.76 -11.68 3.39
C GLU A 114 2.11 -10.24 3.01
N VAL A 115 1.56 -9.72 1.91
CA VAL A 115 1.74 -8.32 1.52
C VAL A 115 1.19 -7.37 2.59
N CYS A 116 0.00 -7.63 3.11
CA CYS A 116 -0.61 -6.80 4.14
C CYS A 116 0.22 -6.81 5.44
N VAL A 117 0.69 -7.97 5.88
CA VAL A 117 1.52 -8.11 7.10
C VAL A 117 2.81 -7.31 6.96
N ASP A 118 3.52 -7.43 5.82
CA ASP A 118 4.73 -6.66 5.57
C ASP A 118 4.45 -5.15 5.63
N ARG A 119 3.38 -4.69 4.99
CA ARG A 119 3.03 -3.26 4.99
C ARG A 119 2.62 -2.76 6.38
N PHE A 120 1.88 -3.56 7.17
CA PHE A 120 1.58 -3.20 8.56
C PHE A 120 2.83 -3.05 9.43
N GLN A 121 3.82 -3.92 9.23
CA GLN A 121 5.10 -3.83 9.94
C GLN A 121 5.89 -2.61 9.51
N ARG A 122 6.11 -2.45 8.22
CA ARG A 122 6.93 -1.38 7.65
C ARG A 122 6.34 0.01 7.83
N PHE A 123 5.00 0.13 7.85
CA PHE A 123 4.31 1.41 8.04
C PHE A 123 3.99 1.71 9.50
N ASN A 124 4.58 0.95 10.44
CA ASN A 124 4.41 1.14 11.88
C ASN A 124 2.95 1.03 12.35
N CYS A 125 2.14 0.22 11.66
CA CYS A 125 0.76 -0.06 12.00
C CYS A 125 0.59 -1.32 12.86
N ALA A 126 1.58 -2.21 12.86
CA ALA A 126 1.54 -3.46 13.61
C ALA A 126 1.39 -3.20 15.12
N GLY A 127 0.55 -3.99 15.79
CA GLY A 127 0.30 -3.90 17.22
C GLY A 127 -0.49 -2.66 17.67
N GLN A 128 -1.06 -1.88 16.76
CA GLN A 128 -1.84 -0.68 17.11
C GLN A 128 -3.34 -0.98 17.32
N ALA A 129 -3.89 -2.00 16.68
CA ALA A 129 -5.32 -2.31 16.75
C ALA A 129 -5.87 -2.44 18.19
N PRO A 130 -5.20 -3.10 19.15
CA PRO A 130 -5.68 -3.19 20.51
C PRO A 130 -5.72 -1.85 21.28
N LYS A 131 -5.01 -0.83 20.77
CA LYS A 131 -4.95 0.51 21.37
C LYS A 131 -6.08 1.41 20.89
N ILE A 132 -6.73 1.05 19.79
CA ILE A 132 -7.80 1.84 19.17
C ILE A 132 -9.12 1.43 19.82
N LYS A 133 -9.82 2.41 20.41
CA LYS A 133 -11.16 2.23 20.98
C LYS A 133 -12.17 2.98 20.11
N ALA A 134 -13.30 2.35 19.85
CA ALA A 134 -14.41 3.02 19.20
C ALA A 134 -14.89 4.21 20.08
N ILE A 135 -15.11 5.35 19.46
CA ILE A 135 -15.72 6.49 20.10
C ILE A 135 -17.23 6.29 20.07
N PRO A 136 -17.95 6.32 21.21
CA PRO A 136 -19.41 6.21 21.23
C PRO A 136 -20.06 7.28 20.34
N LEU A 137 -21.17 6.93 19.70
CA LEU A 137 -21.89 7.86 18.83
C LEU A 137 -22.31 9.15 19.57
N SER A 138 -22.74 9.03 20.83
CA SER A 138 -23.06 10.17 21.69
C SER A 138 -21.91 11.15 21.84
N ASP A 139 -20.69 10.63 22.04
CA ASP A 139 -19.50 11.45 22.25
C ASP A 139 -19.09 12.15 20.94
N MET A 140 -19.20 11.46 19.81
CA MET A 140 -18.97 12.08 18.51
C MET A 140 -20.02 13.14 18.19
N ALA A 141 -21.29 12.89 18.46
CA ALA A 141 -22.36 13.88 18.27
C ALA A 141 -22.12 15.13 19.13
N ALA A 142 -21.68 14.95 20.38
CA ALA A 142 -21.33 16.09 21.26
C ALA A 142 -20.14 16.90 20.72
N ARG A 143 -19.11 16.24 20.15
CA ARG A 143 -17.97 16.93 19.52
C ARG A 143 -18.39 17.75 18.31
N TYR A 144 -19.26 17.22 17.44
CA TYR A 144 -19.81 17.99 16.31
C TYR A 144 -20.67 19.16 16.80
N ALA A 145 -21.54 18.96 17.77
CA ALA A 145 -22.40 20.00 18.29
C ALA A 145 -21.64 21.14 19.00
N SER A 146 -20.48 20.85 19.59
CA SER A 146 -19.64 21.85 20.27
C SER A 146 -18.75 22.65 19.34
N GLY A 147 -18.67 22.32 18.03
CA GLY A 147 -17.72 22.93 17.10
C GLY A 147 -16.25 22.55 17.35
N SER A 148 -15.97 21.61 18.26
CA SER A 148 -14.59 21.21 18.59
C SER A 148 -13.85 20.50 17.45
N LEU A 149 -14.57 20.14 16.39
CA LEU A 149 -14.02 19.53 15.18
C LEU A 149 -14.02 20.51 13.98
N ASP A 150 -14.44 21.75 14.18
CA ASP A 150 -14.42 22.74 13.12
C ASP A 150 -12.97 23.11 12.75
N PRO A 151 -12.63 23.24 11.46
CA PRO A 151 -11.28 23.56 11.05
C PRO A 151 -10.90 24.95 11.53
N THR A 152 -9.79 25.06 12.26
CA THR A 152 -9.17 26.35 12.56
C THR A 152 -8.36 26.78 11.35
N VAL A 153 -8.83 27.79 10.64
CA VAL A 153 -8.09 28.44 9.54
C VAL A 153 -7.18 29.49 10.16
N HIS A 154 -5.85 29.30 10.02
CA HIS A 154 -4.83 30.28 10.43
C HIS A 154 -4.37 31.08 9.23
#